data_7bc99b27a1818c1f3fd9e9559bebb84e
#
_entry.id   7bc99b27a1818c1f3fd9e9559bebb84e
#
_cell.length_a   1.000
_cell.length_b   1.000
_cell.length_c   1.000
_cell.angle_alpha   90.00
_cell.angle_beta   90.00
_cell.angle_gamma   90.00
#
_symmetry.space_group_name_H-M   'P 1'
#
loop_
_entity.id
_entity.type
_entity.pdbx_description
1 polymer ?
#
loop_
_entity_poly.entity_id
_entity_poly.type
_entity_poly.pdbx_seq_one_letter_code
_entity_poly.pdbx_strand_id
1 'polypeptide(L)'
;AELMKLTALGGGVGISTSRIRPRGTTITGNGKSEGVVPWCKIYDSAIIATNQGSVRRGAASVNLDINHPDIGEFMQIRRPKGDPNRQCLNLHQCVVVDDAFMRKLQDRDSEAMSLWLDILKTRVETGEPYIMFKDNVNKNNPLAYAMNNLDVTMTNICTEITLHTDEEHSFICCLSSLNLAKYDEWKDTDVVETSIRFLDGVMQEFIDKSNGK
;
A
#
# COMPACT_ATOMS: atom_id res chain seq x y z
N ALA A 1 13.18 -11.01 -0.36
CA ALA A 1 13.81 -11.33 0.93
C ALA A 1 13.23 -10.47 2.06
N GLU A 2 13.17 -9.15 1.91
CA GLU A 2 12.73 -8.18 2.93
C GLU A 2 11.27 -8.41 3.35
N LEU A 3 10.34 -8.46 2.39
CA LEU A 3 8.94 -8.82 2.64
C LEU A 3 8.80 -10.05 3.55
N MET A 4 9.52 -11.12 3.23
CA MET A 4 9.43 -12.37 4.00
C MET A 4 9.96 -12.22 5.43
N LYS A 5 11.01 -11.43 5.64
CA LYS A 5 11.53 -11.17 6.99
C LYS A 5 10.53 -10.38 7.82
N LEU A 6 9.98 -9.31 7.26
CA LEU A 6 9.03 -8.44 7.95
C LEU A 6 7.72 -9.15 8.27
N THR A 7 7.17 -9.90 7.31
CA THR A 7 5.91 -10.63 7.51
C THR A 7 6.08 -11.82 8.46
N ALA A 8 7.24 -12.49 8.48
CA ALA A 8 7.54 -13.55 9.47
C ALA A 8 7.52 -13.03 10.91
N LEU A 9 7.83 -11.76 11.13
CA LEU A 9 7.76 -11.09 12.43
C LEU A 9 6.36 -10.50 12.74
N GLY A 10 5.37 -10.76 11.88
CA GLY A 10 4.02 -10.23 12.02
C GLY A 10 3.85 -8.79 11.57
N GLY A 11 4.81 -8.26 10.80
CA GLY A 11 4.76 -6.91 10.23
C GLY A 11 3.79 -6.80 9.06
N GLY A 12 3.26 -5.58 8.84
CA GLY A 12 2.51 -5.19 7.65
C GLY A 12 3.39 -4.45 6.66
N VAL A 13 3.29 -4.77 5.37
CA VAL A 13 4.15 -4.19 4.32
C VAL A 13 3.31 -3.61 3.18
N GLY A 14 3.58 -2.38 2.77
CA GLY A 14 3.08 -1.80 1.52
C GLY A 14 4.11 -1.97 0.40
N ILE A 15 3.67 -2.31 -0.80
CA ILE A 15 4.53 -2.54 -1.96
C ILE A 15 3.97 -1.76 -3.16
N SER A 16 4.80 -0.98 -3.85
CA SER A 16 4.43 -0.41 -5.15
C SER A 16 4.75 -1.38 -6.27
N THR A 17 3.77 -1.62 -7.13
CA THR A 17 3.92 -2.43 -8.34
C THR A 17 3.83 -1.60 -9.63
N SER A 18 3.70 -0.27 -9.49
CA SER A 18 3.47 0.64 -10.61
C SER A 18 4.64 0.73 -11.60
N ARG A 19 5.86 0.34 -11.19
CA ARG A 19 7.04 0.31 -12.06
C ARG A 19 7.26 -1.04 -12.75
N ILE A 20 6.43 -2.04 -12.47
CA ILE A 20 6.49 -3.34 -13.16
C ILE A 20 6.02 -3.16 -14.59
N ARG A 21 6.74 -3.75 -15.55
CA ARG A 21 6.37 -3.68 -16.96
C ARG A 21 4.99 -4.27 -17.22
N PRO A 22 4.15 -3.59 -18.01
CA PRO A 22 2.85 -4.12 -18.39
C PRO A 22 2.94 -5.45 -19.15
N ARG A 23 1.87 -6.21 -19.08
CA ARG A 23 1.70 -7.44 -19.85
C ARG A 23 1.84 -7.18 -21.33
N GLY A 24 2.53 -8.07 -22.02
CA GLY A 24 2.79 -7.97 -23.46
C GLY A 24 3.97 -7.09 -23.88
N THR A 25 4.58 -6.34 -22.93
CA THR A 25 5.78 -5.54 -23.21
C THR A 25 6.95 -6.46 -23.57
N THR A 26 7.65 -6.15 -24.65
CA THR A 26 8.82 -6.93 -25.08
C THR A 26 9.97 -6.81 -24.08
N ILE A 27 10.57 -7.94 -23.75
CA ILE A 27 11.76 -8.05 -22.92
C ILE A 27 12.93 -8.42 -23.83
N THR A 28 13.94 -7.56 -23.88
CA THR A 28 15.12 -7.80 -24.73
C THR A 28 15.76 -9.16 -24.40
N GLY A 29 15.82 -10.03 -25.38
CA GLY A 29 16.40 -11.37 -25.25
C GLY A 29 15.55 -12.41 -24.48
N ASN A 30 14.32 -12.08 -24.07
CA ASN A 30 13.53 -12.99 -23.22
C ASN A 30 11.99 -12.96 -23.44
N GLY A 31 11.54 -12.65 -24.65
CA GLY A 31 10.11 -12.70 -24.97
C GLY A 31 9.29 -11.52 -24.48
N LYS A 32 8.13 -11.77 -23.87
CA LYS A 32 7.18 -10.73 -23.42
C LYS A 32 6.91 -10.82 -21.92
N SER A 33 6.65 -9.67 -21.30
CA SER A 33 6.24 -9.57 -19.90
C SER A 33 4.85 -10.18 -19.67
N GLU A 34 4.68 -10.91 -18.59
CA GLU A 34 3.38 -11.40 -18.12
C GLU A 34 2.66 -10.39 -17.18
N GLY A 35 3.25 -9.20 -17.00
CA GLY A 35 2.64 -8.10 -16.28
C GLY A 35 2.79 -8.13 -14.77
N VAL A 36 1.92 -7.38 -14.08
CA VAL A 36 1.96 -7.15 -12.63
C VAL A 36 1.50 -8.38 -11.84
N VAL A 37 0.48 -9.08 -12.31
CA VAL A 37 -0.22 -10.12 -11.53
C VAL A 37 0.67 -11.29 -11.11
N PRO A 38 1.59 -11.83 -11.94
CA PRO A 38 2.51 -12.88 -11.50
C PRO A 38 3.41 -12.46 -10.34
N TRP A 39 3.82 -11.21 -10.29
CA TRP A 39 4.60 -10.67 -9.16
C TRP A 39 3.74 -10.56 -7.90
N CYS A 40 2.49 -10.11 -8.02
CA CYS A 40 1.55 -10.15 -6.92
C CYS A 40 1.38 -11.59 -6.39
N LYS A 41 1.33 -12.59 -7.28
CA LYS A 41 1.23 -14.01 -6.87
C LYS A 41 2.44 -14.49 -6.06
N ILE A 42 3.64 -14.02 -6.40
CA ILE A 42 4.84 -14.29 -5.60
C ILE A 42 4.70 -13.69 -4.20
N TYR A 43 4.24 -12.44 -4.10
CA TYR A 43 4.03 -11.79 -2.80
C TYR A 43 2.95 -12.48 -1.98
N ASP A 44 1.82 -12.85 -2.59
CA ASP A 44 0.73 -13.60 -1.97
C ASP A 44 1.23 -14.92 -1.36
N SER A 45 1.98 -15.68 -2.15
CA SER A 45 2.57 -16.96 -1.72
C SER A 45 3.62 -16.76 -0.63
N ALA A 46 4.42 -15.70 -0.71
CA ALA A 46 5.44 -15.41 0.29
C ALA A 46 4.83 -15.10 1.67
N ILE A 47 3.71 -14.36 1.70
CA ILE A 47 2.99 -14.06 2.95
C ILE A 47 2.44 -15.34 3.58
N ILE A 48 1.83 -16.21 2.78
CA ILE A 48 1.32 -17.51 3.27
C ILE A 48 2.47 -18.35 3.84
N ALA A 49 3.59 -18.44 3.11
CA ALA A 49 4.74 -19.26 3.50
C ALA A 49 5.41 -18.78 4.80
N THR A 50 5.39 -17.48 5.08
CA THR A 50 5.99 -16.91 6.29
C THR A 50 5.06 -16.88 7.50
N ASN A 51 3.78 -17.20 7.31
CA ASN A 51 2.78 -17.28 8.37
C ASN A 51 2.91 -18.60 9.14
N GLN A 52 3.86 -18.70 10.05
CA GLN A 52 4.16 -19.92 10.79
C GLN A 52 3.42 -20.03 12.14
N GLY A 53 2.11 -19.83 12.13
CA GLY A 53 1.29 -20.04 13.32
C GLY A 53 1.50 -19.02 14.46
N SER A 54 2.13 -17.89 14.18
CA SER A 54 2.28 -16.81 15.16
C SER A 54 0.93 -16.19 15.54
N VAL A 55 0.86 -15.64 16.73
CA VAL A 55 -0.33 -14.92 17.25
C VAL A 55 -0.75 -13.77 16.33
N ARG A 56 0.23 -13.12 15.69
CA ARG A 56 0.03 -12.06 14.71
C ARG A 56 0.57 -12.48 13.35
N ARG A 57 -0.31 -12.58 12.38
CA ARG A 57 0.08 -12.88 10.99
C ARG A 57 0.65 -11.64 10.32
N GLY A 58 1.67 -11.84 9.48
CA GLY A 58 2.12 -10.82 8.55
C GLY A 58 1.07 -10.57 7.47
N ALA A 59 1.05 -9.37 6.92
CA ALA A 59 0.15 -8.99 5.85
C ALA A 59 0.85 -8.02 4.87
N ALA A 60 0.37 -7.94 3.63
CA ALA A 60 0.89 -6.96 2.68
C ALA A 60 -0.20 -6.38 1.80
N SER A 61 0.02 -5.15 1.36
CA SER A 61 -0.75 -4.50 0.32
C SER A 61 0.11 -4.22 -0.91
N VAL A 62 -0.52 -4.30 -2.08
CA VAL A 62 0.07 -3.92 -3.37
C VAL A 62 -0.63 -2.69 -3.90
N ASN A 63 0.17 -1.69 -4.28
CA ASN A 63 -0.29 -0.42 -4.81
C ASN A 63 -0.02 -0.37 -6.30
N LEU A 64 -1.02 0.00 -7.11
CA LEU A 64 -0.90 0.16 -8.55
C LEU A 64 -1.49 1.50 -9.01
N ASP A 65 -0.74 2.21 -9.85
CA ASP A 65 -1.21 3.46 -10.47
C ASP A 65 -2.41 3.16 -11.39
N ILE A 66 -3.44 4.01 -11.32
CA ILE A 66 -4.68 3.84 -12.08
C ILE A 66 -4.44 3.89 -13.60
N ASN A 67 -3.39 4.55 -14.05
CA ASN A 67 -3.02 4.65 -15.45
C ASN A 67 -2.18 3.45 -15.93
N HIS A 68 -1.87 2.48 -15.06
CA HIS A 68 -1.10 1.31 -15.46
C HIS A 68 -1.94 0.42 -16.40
N PRO A 69 -1.38 -0.04 -17.54
CA PRO A 69 -2.14 -0.85 -18.50
C PRO A 69 -2.76 -2.14 -17.93
N ASP A 70 -2.16 -2.71 -16.87
CA ASP A 70 -2.66 -3.93 -16.23
C ASP A 70 -3.71 -3.66 -15.15
N ILE A 71 -4.21 -2.42 -15.02
CA ILE A 71 -5.16 -2.06 -13.95
C ILE A 71 -6.42 -2.93 -13.97
N GLY A 72 -6.95 -3.22 -15.15
CA GLY A 72 -8.14 -4.08 -15.29
C GLY A 72 -7.93 -5.50 -14.76
N GLU A 73 -6.77 -6.10 -15.01
CA GLU A 73 -6.42 -7.42 -14.48
C GLU A 73 -6.11 -7.35 -12.98
N PHE A 74 -5.41 -6.32 -12.54
CA PHE A 74 -5.13 -6.07 -11.13
C PHE A 74 -6.42 -6.00 -10.30
N MET A 75 -7.50 -5.41 -10.82
CA MET A 75 -8.80 -5.36 -10.14
C MET A 75 -9.45 -6.73 -9.93
N GLN A 76 -9.00 -7.77 -10.63
CA GLN A 76 -9.59 -9.11 -10.53
C GLN A 76 -8.88 -10.02 -9.51
N ILE A 77 -7.65 -9.68 -9.04
CA ILE A 77 -6.81 -10.60 -8.27
C ILE A 77 -7.43 -11.05 -6.93
N ARG A 78 -8.35 -10.28 -6.35
CA ARG A 78 -9.06 -10.66 -5.12
C ARG A 78 -10.41 -11.32 -5.34
N ARG A 79 -10.87 -11.41 -6.56
CA ARG A 79 -12.14 -12.11 -6.86
C ARG A 79 -11.90 -13.62 -6.80
N PRO A 80 -12.73 -14.39 -6.05
CA PRO A 80 -12.55 -15.85 -5.90
C PRO A 80 -13.03 -16.63 -7.12
N LYS A 81 -12.90 -16.06 -8.32
CA LYS A 81 -13.33 -16.63 -9.60
C LYS A 81 -12.24 -16.41 -10.66
N GLY A 82 -12.11 -17.35 -11.58
CA GLY A 82 -11.13 -17.29 -12.67
C GLY A 82 -9.94 -18.21 -12.45
N ASP A 83 -8.81 -17.89 -13.08
CA ASP A 83 -7.57 -18.68 -12.99
C ASP A 83 -6.93 -18.54 -11.59
N PRO A 84 -6.80 -19.64 -10.81
CA PRO A 84 -6.16 -19.61 -9.51
C PRO A 84 -4.71 -19.08 -9.51
N ASN A 85 -4.00 -19.21 -10.64
CA ASN A 85 -2.64 -18.70 -10.77
C ASN A 85 -2.58 -17.17 -10.85
N ARG A 86 -3.72 -16.53 -11.11
CA ARG A 86 -3.85 -15.07 -11.20
C ARG A 86 -4.65 -14.48 -10.03
N GLN A 87 -4.96 -15.28 -9.03
CA GLN A 87 -5.64 -14.84 -7.80
C GLN A 87 -4.64 -14.64 -6.67
N CYS A 88 -4.82 -13.56 -5.92
CA CYS A 88 -4.01 -13.16 -4.78
C CYS A 88 -4.93 -12.79 -3.60
N LEU A 89 -5.54 -13.78 -2.99
CA LEU A 89 -6.61 -13.58 -2.00
C LEU A 89 -6.09 -13.12 -0.63
N ASN A 90 -4.78 -13.22 -0.39
CA ASN A 90 -4.15 -12.83 0.87
C ASN A 90 -3.45 -11.46 0.80
N LEU A 91 -3.40 -10.85 -0.39
CA LEU A 91 -2.91 -9.49 -0.58
C LEU A 91 -4.05 -8.49 -0.49
N HIS A 92 -3.79 -7.35 0.13
CA HIS A 92 -4.64 -6.18 0.02
C HIS A 92 -4.27 -5.38 -1.22
N GLN A 93 -5.25 -4.69 -1.81
CA GLN A 93 -5.07 -3.88 -3.02
C GLN A 93 -5.25 -2.40 -2.72
N CYS A 94 -4.43 -1.57 -3.35
CA CYS A 94 -4.62 -0.12 -3.38
C CYS A 94 -4.48 0.39 -4.81
N VAL A 95 -5.44 1.21 -5.26
CA VAL A 95 -5.36 1.94 -6.52
C VAL A 95 -4.90 3.36 -6.22
N VAL A 96 -3.81 3.78 -6.87
CA VAL A 96 -3.25 5.12 -6.75
C VAL A 96 -3.79 5.99 -7.87
N VAL A 97 -4.62 6.97 -7.51
CA VAL A 97 -5.35 7.85 -8.44
C VAL A 97 -4.69 9.22 -8.50
N ASP A 98 -4.55 9.78 -9.70
CA ASP A 98 -4.04 11.12 -9.92
C ASP A 98 -5.14 12.12 -10.34
N ASP A 99 -4.81 13.41 -10.29
CA ASP A 99 -5.70 14.49 -10.69
C ASP A 99 -6.03 14.43 -12.20
N ALA A 100 -5.13 13.88 -13.01
CA ALA A 100 -5.36 13.76 -14.45
C ALA A 100 -6.50 12.77 -14.74
N PHE A 101 -6.54 11.66 -14.04
CA PHE A 101 -7.64 10.71 -14.13
C PHE A 101 -8.95 11.31 -13.59
N MET A 102 -8.88 12.04 -12.48
CA MET A 102 -10.07 12.69 -11.90
C MET A 102 -10.66 13.77 -12.84
N ARG A 103 -9.81 14.48 -13.58
CA ARG A 103 -10.28 15.41 -14.64
C ARG A 103 -11.00 14.69 -15.78
N LYS A 104 -10.48 13.55 -16.25
CA LYS A 104 -11.18 12.72 -17.25
C LYS A 104 -12.58 12.30 -16.78
N LEU A 105 -12.73 11.96 -15.49
CA LEU A 105 -14.06 11.66 -14.92
C LEU A 105 -15.00 12.89 -14.95
N GLN A 106 -14.50 14.07 -14.62
CA GLN A 106 -15.27 15.32 -14.69
C GLN A 106 -15.71 15.62 -16.12
N ASP A 107 -14.83 15.38 -17.09
CA ASP A 107 -15.09 15.54 -18.52
C ASP A 107 -15.95 14.42 -19.11
N ARG A 108 -16.38 13.47 -18.28
CA ARG A 108 -17.20 12.30 -18.66
C ARG A 108 -16.55 11.41 -19.74
N ASP A 109 -15.23 11.27 -19.68
CA ASP A 109 -14.52 10.31 -20.54
C ASP A 109 -15.06 8.90 -20.29
N SER A 110 -15.44 8.21 -21.36
CA SER A 110 -16.15 6.92 -21.28
C SER A 110 -15.28 5.80 -20.71
N GLU A 111 -13.98 5.80 -21.01
CA GLU A 111 -13.06 4.78 -20.52
C GLU A 111 -12.76 5.00 -19.04
N ALA A 112 -12.50 6.25 -18.64
CA ALA A 112 -12.30 6.61 -17.24
C ALA A 112 -13.54 6.30 -16.40
N MET A 113 -14.74 6.63 -16.90
CA MET A 113 -16.00 6.33 -16.22
C MET A 113 -16.21 4.82 -16.05
N SER A 114 -15.95 4.03 -17.10
CA SER A 114 -16.08 2.57 -17.04
C SER A 114 -15.12 1.96 -16.01
N LEU A 115 -13.84 2.37 -16.04
CA LEU A 115 -12.84 1.92 -15.08
C LEU A 115 -13.20 2.31 -13.65
N TRP A 116 -13.64 3.55 -13.43
CA TRP A 116 -14.04 4.01 -12.10
C TRP A 116 -15.23 3.23 -11.54
N LEU A 117 -16.23 2.95 -12.38
CA LEU A 117 -17.37 2.13 -11.98
C LEU A 117 -16.95 0.70 -11.64
N ASP A 118 -16.00 0.10 -12.37
CA ASP A 118 -15.48 -1.25 -12.05
C ASP A 118 -14.71 -1.24 -10.72
N ILE A 119 -13.92 -0.20 -10.45
CA ILE A 119 -13.25 -0.02 -9.15
C ILE A 119 -14.27 0.05 -8.01
N LEU A 120 -15.28 0.91 -8.13
CA LEU A 120 -16.30 1.07 -7.10
C LEU A 120 -17.11 -0.22 -6.90
N LYS A 121 -17.48 -0.89 -7.99
CA LYS A 121 -18.16 -2.19 -7.94
C LYS A 121 -17.33 -3.25 -7.25
N THR A 122 -16.05 -3.37 -7.62
CA THR A 122 -15.13 -4.32 -6.99
C THR A 122 -15.00 -4.03 -5.49
N ARG A 123 -14.93 -2.76 -5.12
CA ARG A 123 -14.88 -2.34 -3.72
C ARG A 123 -16.13 -2.74 -2.93
N VAL A 124 -17.31 -2.63 -3.52
CA VAL A 124 -18.55 -3.09 -2.90
C VAL A 124 -18.58 -4.61 -2.75
N GLU A 125 -18.09 -5.34 -3.76
CA GLU A 125 -18.12 -6.81 -3.79
C GLU A 125 -17.08 -7.45 -2.85
N THR A 126 -15.89 -6.83 -2.70
CA THR A 126 -14.74 -7.44 -2.01
C THR A 126 -14.25 -6.68 -0.78
N GLY A 127 -14.72 -5.45 -0.56
CA GLY A 127 -14.18 -4.50 0.43
C GLY A 127 -12.94 -3.75 -0.03
N GLU A 128 -12.38 -4.07 -1.20
CA GLU A 128 -11.18 -3.49 -1.79
C GLU A 128 -11.38 -3.18 -3.28
N PRO A 129 -10.53 -2.34 -3.89
CA PRO A 129 -9.26 -1.80 -3.41
C PRO A 129 -9.43 -0.63 -2.44
N TYR A 130 -8.37 -0.33 -1.69
CA TYR A 130 -8.16 0.99 -1.12
C TYR A 130 -7.93 2.00 -2.26
N ILE A 131 -8.19 3.28 -2.00
CA ILE A 131 -8.01 4.36 -2.99
C ILE A 131 -7.14 5.44 -2.37
N MET A 132 -6.00 5.74 -3.00
CA MET A 132 -5.10 6.82 -2.63
C MET A 132 -5.15 7.91 -3.68
N PHE A 133 -5.48 9.15 -3.29
CA PHE A 133 -5.41 10.33 -4.16
C PHE A 133 -4.02 10.95 -4.08
N LYS A 134 -3.12 10.49 -4.94
CA LYS A 134 -1.68 10.78 -4.91
C LYS A 134 -1.38 12.28 -4.91
N ASP A 135 -2.03 13.04 -5.79
CA ASP A 135 -1.75 14.47 -5.92
C ASP A 135 -2.26 15.26 -4.71
N ASN A 136 -3.38 14.85 -4.11
CA ASN A 136 -3.86 15.47 -2.86
C ASN A 136 -2.89 15.19 -1.70
N VAL A 137 -2.34 13.99 -1.61
CA VAL A 137 -1.31 13.66 -0.62
C VAL A 137 -0.09 14.55 -0.83
N ASN A 138 0.45 14.60 -2.04
CA ASN A 138 1.68 15.36 -2.32
C ASN A 138 1.50 16.89 -2.19
N LYS A 139 0.32 17.42 -2.46
CA LYS A 139 0.00 18.84 -2.21
C LYS A 139 0.01 19.21 -0.72
N ASN A 140 -0.24 18.25 0.16
CA ASN A 140 -0.33 18.45 1.60
C ASN A 140 0.89 17.85 2.36
N ASN A 141 1.94 17.49 1.66
CA ASN A 141 3.16 16.99 2.26
C ASN A 141 3.81 18.02 3.19
N PRO A 142 4.54 17.58 4.23
CA PRO A 142 5.36 18.45 5.06
C PRO A 142 6.34 19.28 4.21
N LEU A 143 6.63 20.51 4.66
CA LEU A 143 7.56 21.41 3.95
C LEU A 143 8.91 20.74 3.66
N ALA A 144 9.40 19.90 4.59
CA ALA A 144 10.63 19.14 4.41
C ALA A 144 10.62 18.24 3.16
N TYR A 145 9.45 17.67 2.79
CA TYR A 145 9.31 16.87 1.57
C TYR A 145 9.42 17.74 0.32
N ALA A 146 8.72 18.87 0.30
CA ALA A 146 8.79 19.80 -0.82
C ALA A 146 10.21 20.35 -1.03
N MET A 147 10.93 20.68 0.06
CA MET A 147 12.32 21.18 0.01
C MET A 147 13.32 20.13 -0.51
N ASN A 148 13.04 18.86 -0.34
CA ASN A 148 13.92 17.75 -0.75
C ASN A 148 13.40 16.99 -1.97
N ASN A 149 12.33 17.48 -2.65
CA ASN A 149 11.68 16.83 -3.79
C ASN A 149 11.28 15.37 -3.51
N LEU A 150 10.73 15.12 -2.34
CA LEU A 150 10.30 13.80 -1.91
C LEU A 150 8.80 13.62 -2.21
N ASP A 151 8.49 12.69 -3.08
CA ASP A 151 7.10 12.37 -3.43
C ASP A 151 6.63 11.10 -2.75
N VAL A 152 5.35 11.08 -2.38
CA VAL A 152 4.64 9.89 -1.91
C VAL A 152 3.99 9.19 -3.10
N THR A 153 4.35 7.94 -3.34
CA THR A 153 3.89 7.15 -4.49
C THR A 153 3.03 5.95 -4.11
N MET A 154 2.99 5.61 -2.84
CA MET A 154 2.23 4.48 -2.29
C MET A 154 1.88 4.71 -0.83
N THR A 155 1.06 3.85 -0.27
CA THR A 155 0.72 3.83 1.16
C THR A 155 1.22 2.57 1.84
N ASN A 156 1.17 2.56 3.18
CA ASN A 156 1.31 1.35 3.98
C ASN A 156 0.10 0.41 3.79
N ILE A 157 0.11 -0.72 4.48
CA ILE A 157 -0.94 -1.73 4.38
C ILE A 157 -2.33 -1.23 4.78
N CYS A 158 -2.42 -0.32 5.75
CA CYS A 158 -3.71 0.20 6.26
C CYS A 158 -4.16 1.49 5.56
N THR A 159 -3.34 2.06 4.68
CA THR A 159 -3.60 3.26 3.84
C THR A 159 -3.58 4.60 4.60
N GLU A 160 -3.28 4.62 5.91
CA GLU A 160 -3.24 5.84 6.72
C GLU A 160 -1.88 6.55 6.71
N ILE A 161 -0.80 5.87 6.29
CA ILE A 161 0.55 6.43 6.27
C ILE A 161 0.95 6.79 4.85
N THR A 162 1.29 8.05 4.65
CA THR A 162 1.69 8.64 3.38
C THR A 162 3.08 9.26 3.54
N LEU A 163 4.09 8.40 3.52
CA LEU A 163 5.50 8.79 3.63
C LEU A 163 6.26 8.43 2.36
N HIS A 164 7.36 9.15 2.11
CA HIS A 164 8.23 8.88 0.97
C HIS A 164 8.92 7.52 1.10
N THR A 165 9.04 6.82 -0.02
CA THR A 165 9.84 5.62 -0.18
C THR A 165 10.42 5.56 -1.58
N ASP A 166 11.66 5.12 -1.70
CA ASP A 166 12.38 4.93 -2.96
C ASP A 166 13.28 3.68 -2.90
N GLU A 167 14.30 3.59 -3.76
CA GLU A 167 15.21 2.45 -3.80
C GLU A 167 16.14 2.35 -2.58
N GLU A 168 16.37 3.47 -1.90
CA GLU A 168 17.29 3.58 -0.77
C GLU A 168 16.55 3.76 0.56
N HIS A 169 15.30 4.22 0.52
CA HIS A 169 14.53 4.61 1.71
C HIS A 169 13.22 3.83 1.81
N SER A 170 12.99 3.26 2.98
CA SER A 170 11.71 2.70 3.40
C SER A 170 11.19 3.48 4.60
N PHE A 171 9.89 3.67 4.69
CA PHE A 171 9.30 4.25 5.89
C PHE A 171 8.85 3.17 6.88
N ILE A 172 8.84 3.53 8.15
CA ILE A 172 8.39 2.69 9.26
C ILE A 172 7.31 3.44 10.01
N CYS A 173 6.31 2.71 10.50
CA CYS A 173 5.22 3.23 11.30
C CYS A 173 5.28 2.67 12.72
N CYS A 174 5.30 3.55 13.73
CA CYS A 174 5.03 3.23 15.13
C CYS A 174 3.62 3.68 15.46
N LEU A 175 2.75 2.74 15.82
CA LEU A 175 1.32 2.97 16.02
C LEU A 175 0.92 2.76 17.48
N SER A 176 0.11 3.67 18.00
CA SER A 176 -0.67 3.50 19.21
C SER A 176 -2.10 3.98 18.99
N SER A 177 -3.03 3.53 19.83
CA SER A 177 -4.41 3.98 19.76
C SER A 177 -5.01 4.09 21.17
N LEU A 178 -5.91 5.06 21.36
CA LEU A 178 -6.66 5.25 22.58
C LEU A 178 -8.09 4.73 22.38
N ASN A 179 -8.62 4.03 23.38
CA ASN A 179 -9.99 3.52 23.33
C ASN A 179 -11.00 4.66 23.52
N LEU A 180 -11.69 5.03 22.43
CA LEU A 180 -12.70 6.09 22.47
C LEU A 180 -13.90 5.77 23.34
N ALA A 181 -14.22 4.50 23.62
CA ALA A 181 -15.25 4.15 24.59
C ALA A 181 -14.88 4.55 26.03
N LYS A 182 -13.60 4.88 26.27
CA LYS A 182 -13.06 5.36 27.53
C LYS A 182 -12.69 6.86 27.48
N TYR A 183 -13.25 7.60 26.51
CA TYR A 183 -12.92 9.00 26.28
C TYR A 183 -13.02 9.85 27.55
N ASP A 184 -14.11 9.69 28.33
CA ASP A 184 -14.34 10.45 29.53
C ASP A 184 -13.33 10.14 30.68
N GLU A 185 -12.67 8.97 30.62
CA GLU A 185 -11.64 8.59 31.59
C GLU A 185 -10.30 9.24 31.32
N TRP A 186 -10.00 9.60 30.06
CA TRP A 186 -8.67 10.08 29.66
C TRP A 186 -8.64 11.48 29.05
N LYS A 187 -9.78 12.06 28.62
CA LYS A 187 -9.82 13.35 27.90
C LYS A 187 -9.16 14.53 28.63
N ASP A 188 -9.23 14.53 29.96
CA ASP A 188 -8.70 15.60 30.82
C ASP A 188 -7.34 15.21 31.47
N THR A 189 -6.67 14.19 30.93
CA THR A 189 -5.35 13.71 31.39
C THR A 189 -4.28 14.02 30.32
N ASP A 190 -3.02 13.78 30.66
CA ASP A 190 -1.86 13.90 29.77
C ASP A 190 -1.61 12.66 28.89
N VAL A 191 -2.52 11.69 28.86
CA VAL A 191 -2.30 10.40 28.20
C VAL A 191 -1.99 10.53 26.72
N VAL A 192 -2.58 11.51 26.02
CA VAL A 192 -2.30 11.76 24.57
C VAL A 192 -0.86 12.21 24.40
N GLU A 193 -0.43 13.22 25.16
CA GLU A 193 0.95 13.73 25.12
C GLU A 193 1.94 12.65 25.53
N THR A 194 1.68 11.93 26.60
CA THR A 194 2.51 10.83 27.08
C THR A 194 2.64 9.72 26.04
N SER A 195 1.55 9.36 25.36
CA SER A 195 1.57 8.35 24.29
C SER A 195 2.40 8.78 23.09
N ILE A 196 2.34 10.06 22.68
CA ILE A 196 3.15 10.61 21.60
C ILE A 196 4.63 10.60 21.97
N ARG A 197 4.98 11.05 23.19
CA ARG A 197 6.36 11.01 23.71
C ARG A 197 6.91 9.59 23.80
N PHE A 198 6.05 8.63 24.16
CA PHE A 198 6.43 7.22 24.19
C PHE A 198 6.75 6.69 22.77
N LEU A 199 5.91 7.00 21.79
CA LEU A 199 6.17 6.61 20.39
C LEU A 199 7.43 7.25 19.82
N ASP A 200 7.70 8.51 20.15
CA ASP A 200 8.92 9.20 19.78
C ASP A 200 10.17 8.51 20.37
N GLY A 201 10.11 8.11 21.64
CA GLY A 201 11.15 7.33 22.30
C GLY A 201 11.38 5.96 21.67
N VAL A 202 10.31 5.26 21.26
CA VAL A 202 10.39 3.97 20.54
C VAL A 202 11.09 4.16 19.19
N MET A 203 10.76 5.24 18.47
CA MET A 203 11.39 5.56 17.18
C MET A 203 12.86 5.90 17.36
N GLN A 204 13.22 6.69 18.38
CA GLN A 204 14.60 7.01 18.69
C GLN A 204 15.43 5.76 19.00
N GLU A 205 14.89 4.85 19.82
CA GLU A 205 15.55 3.57 20.12
C GLU A 205 15.79 2.73 18.85
N PHE A 206 14.81 2.73 17.93
CA PHE A 206 14.96 2.06 16.65
C PHE A 206 16.09 2.66 15.81
N ILE A 207 16.15 4.00 15.72
CA ILE A 207 17.20 4.72 15.00
C ILE A 207 18.58 4.41 15.58
N ASP A 208 18.72 4.46 16.90
CA ASP A 208 19.98 4.20 17.60
C ASP A 208 20.49 2.77 17.36
N LYS A 209 19.58 1.78 17.41
CA LYS A 209 19.90 0.37 17.14
C LYS A 209 20.23 0.12 15.66
N SER A 210 19.63 0.85 14.75
CA SER A 210 19.86 0.72 13.31
C SER A 210 21.20 1.34 12.90
N ASN A 211 21.59 2.46 13.51
CA ASN A 211 22.86 3.13 13.25
C ASN A 211 24.05 2.42 13.89
N GLY A 212 23.84 1.55 14.85
CA GLY A 212 24.89 0.77 15.52
C GLY A 212 25.24 -0.56 14.84
N LYS A 213 24.70 -0.83 13.67
CA LYS A 213 24.97 -2.00 12.81
C LYS A 213 25.68 -1.56 11.56
#